data_37b7c8b516d3ad41475a0a151488bfb1
#
_entry.id   37b7c8b516d3ad41475a0a151488bfb1
#
_cell.length_a   1.000
_cell.length_b   1.000
_cell.length_c   1.000
_cell.angle_alpha   90.00
_cell.angle_beta   90.00
_cell.angle_gamma   90.00
#
_symmetry.space_group_name_H-M   'P 1'
#
loop_
_entity.id
_entity.type
_entity.pdbx_description
1 polymer ?
#
loop_
_entity_poly.entity_id
_entity_poly.type
_entity_poly.pdbx_seq_one_letter_code
_entity_poly.pdbx_strand_id
1 'polypeptide(L)'
;MSSVAPDASVVVRKSVTVAAPIAIGFEVFTARMDSWWPMASHHIGEADCAAVVIEPRAGGRWFERGIDGVECLWGRVLTWERERRVVLAWQLNAQWQFDPSLHTEVDVRSTALDARTTRVELEHRGLEAYGADELAMRDAFGSPNGWNGMLDHFAGRRRRPRLASARRGC
;
A
#
# COMPACT_ATOMS: atom_id res chain seq x y z
N MET A 1 8.94 -33.39 21.44
CA MET A 1 8.58 -32.11 21.36
C MET A 1 8.56 -31.67 20.02
N SER A 2 7.46 -31.38 19.50
CA SER A 2 7.40 -30.91 18.19
C SER A 2 7.70 -29.44 18.24
N SER A 3 8.76 -29.04 17.67
CA SER A 3 8.93 -27.68 17.41
C SER A 3 8.02 -27.39 16.24
N VAL A 4 7.09 -26.57 16.47
CA VAL A 4 6.31 -26.02 15.40
C VAL A 4 7.27 -25.18 14.61
N ALA A 5 7.58 -25.64 13.43
CA ALA A 5 8.32 -24.81 12.51
C ALA A 5 7.52 -23.52 12.35
N PRO A 6 8.17 -22.37 12.34
CA PRO A 6 7.47 -21.14 12.09
C PRO A 6 6.74 -21.31 10.78
N ASP A 7 5.50 -20.94 10.81
CA ASP A 7 4.67 -21.01 9.64
C ASP A 7 5.41 -20.31 8.51
N ALA A 8 5.82 -21.10 7.53
CA ALA A 8 6.53 -20.56 6.37
C ALA A 8 5.54 -19.91 5.42
N SER A 9 4.58 -19.14 5.96
CA SER A 9 3.64 -18.46 5.10
C SER A 9 4.40 -17.53 4.18
N VAL A 10 4.00 -17.50 2.94
CA VAL A 10 4.62 -16.64 1.95
C VAL A 10 4.19 -15.21 2.25
N VAL A 11 5.16 -14.36 2.50
CA VAL A 11 4.91 -12.95 2.77
C VAL A 11 5.89 -12.10 2.00
N VAL A 12 5.51 -10.86 1.76
CA VAL A 12 6.41 -9.84 1.19
C VAL A 12 6.61 -8.80 2.27
N ARG A 13 7.86 -8.49 2.57
CA ARG A 13 8.21 -7.48 3.58
C ARG A 13 9.11 -6.43 2.98
N LYS A 14 8.86 -5.18 3.36
CA LYS A 14 9.70 -4.05 2.98
C LYS A 14 9.72 -3.06 4.13
N SER A 15 10.90 -2.56 4.43
CA SER A 15 11.07 -1.52 5.44
C SER A 15 11.80 -0.34 4.82
N VAL A 16 11.36 0.86 5.14
CA VAL A 16 12.02 2.09 4.71
C VAL A 16 12.09 3.04 5.89
N THR A 17 13.09 3.92 5.87
CA THR A 17 13.20 5.00 6.84
C THR A 17 12.92 6.29 6.10
N VAL A 18 11.99 7.08 6.63
CA VAL A 18 11.63 8.35 6.03
C VAL A 18 12.09 9.51 6.91
N ALA A 19 12.60 10.56 6.26
CA ALA A 19 13.09 11.74 6.97
C ALA A 19 11.93 12.68 7.28
N ALA A 20 11.04 12.25 8.15
CA ALA A 20 9.86 13.01 8.54
C ALA A 20 9.34 12.53 9.89
N PRO A 21 8.68 13.42 10.65
CA PRO A 21 7.99 13.02 11.87
C PRO A 21 6.91 11.97 11.57
N ILE A 22 6.60 11.14 12.55
CA ILE A 22 5.67 10.04 12.37
C ILE A 22 4.30 10.50 11.87
N ALA A 23 3.81 11.63 12.33
CA ALA A 23 2.53 12.16 11.87
C ALA A 23 2.54 12.44 10.37
N ILE A 24 3.63 13.00 9.86
CA ILE A 24 3.76 13.33 8.45
C ILE A 24 3.95 12.05 7.62
N GLY A 25 4.81 11.14 8.07
CA GLY A 25 5.02 9.88 7.37
C GLY A 25 3.73 9.09 7.22
N PHE A 26 2.96 9.01 8.31
CA PHE A 26 1.68 8.31 8.28
C PHE A 26 0.68 8.99 7.34
N GLU A 27 0.60 10.32 7.40
CA GLU A 27 -0.30 11.07 6.53
C GLU A 27 0.04 10.88 5.05
N VAL A 28 1.31 10.97 4.70
CA VAL A 28 1.73 10.80 3.30
C VAL A 28 1.43 9.39 2.82
N PHE A 29 1.69 8.38 3.65
CA PHE A 29 1.40 7.00 3.25
C PHE A 29 -0.10 6.82 3.01
N THR A 30 -0.94 7.34 3.89
CA THR A 30 -2.38 7.08 3.86
C THR A 30 -3.18 8.15 3.11
N ALA A 31 -3.32 9.32 3.68
CA ALA A 31 -4.18 10.37 3.13
C ALA A 31 -3.69 10.90 1.79
N ARG A 32 -2.40 10.79 1.55
CA ARG A 32 -1.76 11.31 0.33
C ARG A 32 -1.10 10.19 -0.46
N MET A 33 -1.70 9.02 -0.47
CA MET A 33 -1.15 7.87 -1.20
C MET A 33 -0.94 8.20 -2.67
N ASP A 34 -1.83 8.98 -3.28
CA ASP A 34 -1.69 9.36 -4.67
C ASP A 34 -0.48 10.25 -4.95
N SER A 35 0.16 10.80 -3.91
CA SER A 35 1.38 11.58 -4.12
C SER A 35 2.61 10.71 -4.43
N TRP A 36 2.57 9.42 -4.11
CA TRP A 36 3.71 8.52 -4.33
C TRP A 36 3.35 7.23 -5.07
N TRP A 37 2.08 6.87 -5.12
CA TRP A 37 1.63 5.68 -5.84
C TRP A 37 1.81 5.89 -7.34
N PRO A 38 2.35 4.90 -8.08
CA PRO A 38 2.59 5.06 -9.52
C PRO A 38 1.28 4.92 -10.30
N MET A 39 0.46 5.94 -10.26
CA MET A 39 -0.89 5.91 -10.81
C MET A 39 -0.95 5.68 -12.32
N ALA A 40 0.08 6.09 -13.05
CA ALA A 40 0.10 5.91 -14.50
C ALA A 40 0.12 4.44 -14.93
N SER A 41 0.66 3.57 -14.08
CA SER A 41 0.84 2.15 -14.42
C SER A 41 0.12 1.20 -13.47
N HIS A 42 -0.24 1.64 -12.27
CA HIS A 42 -0.77 0.76 -11.23
C HIS A 42 -2.20 1.15 -10.89
N HIS A 43 -3.12 0.90 -11.81
CA HIS A 43 -4.55 1.11 -11.60
C HIS A 43 -5.32 0.01 -12.32
N ILE A 44 -6.56 -0.21 -11.94
CA ILE A 44 -7.39 -1.27 -12.52
C ILE A 44 -8.54 -0.73 -13.38
N GLY A 45 -8.88 0.54 -13.23
CA GLY A 45 -9.92 1.15 -14.04
C GLY A 45 -9.47 1.37 -15.48
N GLU A 46 -10.42 1.49 -16.40
CA GLU A 46 -10.10 1.70 -17.81
C GLU A 46 -9.57 3.10 -18.07
N ALA A 47 -10.08 4.10 -17.35
CA ALA A 47 -9.61 5.46 -17.50
C ALA A 47 -8.32 5.67 -16.71
N ASP A 48 -7.59 6.72 -17.05
CA ASP A 48 -6.40 7.09 -16.28
C ASP A 48 -6.78 7.37 -14.84
N CYS A 49 -5.92 6.98 -13.91
CA CYS A 49 -6.18 7.13 -12.49
C CYS A 49 -5.92 8.57 -12.06
N ALA A 50 -6.91 9.18 -11.41
CA ALA A 50 -6.81 10.54 -10.89
C ALA A 50 -6.47 10.57 -9.40
N ALA A 51 -6.87 9.53 -8.65
CA ALA A 51 -6.65 9.52 -7.21
C ALA A 51 -6.65 8.10 -6.67
N VAL A 52 -5.90 7.89 -5.59
CA VAL A 52 -5.95 6.67 -4.80
C VAL A 52 -6.33 7.10 -3.39
N VAL A 53 -7.38 6.50 -2.85
CA VAL A 53 -7.99 6.95 -1.60
C VAL A 53 -8.05 5.83 -0.57
N ILE A 54 -7.62 6.13 0.64
CA ILE A 54 -7.85 5.28 1.81
C ILE A 54 -8.75 6.10 2.74
N GLU A 55 -9.95 5.62 2.98
CA GLU A 55 -10.84 6.29 3.94
C GLU A 55 -10.30 6.06 5.35
N PRO A 56 -10.14 7.11 6.15
CA PRO A 56 -9.35 7.02 7.39
C PRO A 56 -10.15 6.47 8.58
N ARG A 57 -10.58 5.23 8.48
CA ARG A 57 -11.30 4.57 9.57
C ARG A 57 -11.41 3.07 9.31
N ALA A 58 -11.53 2.28 10.35
CA ALA A 58 -11.82 0.85 10.21
C ALA A 58 -13.15 0.70 9.46
N GLY A 59 -13.21 -0.21 8.52
CA GLY A 59 -14.35 -0.39 7.64
C GLY A 59 -14.39 0.53 6.45
N GLY A 60 -13.49 1.50 6.37
CA GLY A 60 -13.39 2.40 5.23
C GLY A 60 -12.95 1.69 3.97
N ARG A 61 -13.13 2.34 2.83
CA ARG A 61 -12.77 1.78 1.54
C ARG A 61 -11.34 2.15 1.17
N TRP A 62 -10.72 1.31 0.36
CA TRP A 62 -9.46 1.59 -0.31
C TRP A 62 -9.75 1.43 -1.80
N PHE A 63 -9.62 2.50 -2.56
CA PHE A 63 -10.06 2.51 -3.95
C PHE A 63 -9.32 3.52 -4.80
N GLU A 64 -9.46 3.37 -6.10
CA GLU A 64 -8.98 4.37 -7.04
C GLU A 64 -10.16 5.11 -7.67
N ARG A 65 -9.90 6.32 -8.14
CA ARG A 65 -10.89 7.08 -8.91
C ARG A 65 -10.23 7.50 -10.21
N GLY A 66 -10.87 7.19 -11.32
CA GLY A 66 -10.39 7.60 -12.64
C GLY A 66 -10.72 9.04 -12.95
N ILE A 67 -10.13 9.57 -14.02
CA ILE A 67 -10.43 10.94 -14.47
C ILE A 67 -11.88 11.06 -14.92
N ASP A 68 -12.53 9.95 -15.24
CA ASP A 68 -13.95 9.91 -15.60
C ASP A 68 -14.87 9.85 -14.37
N GLY A 69 -14.31 9.85 -13.16
CA GLY A 69 -15.05 9.77 -11.92
C GLY A 69 -15.42 8.37 -11.48
N VAL A 70 -15.11 7.34 -12.26
CA VAL A 70 -15.44 5.97 -11.89
C VAL A 70 -14.53 5.50 -10.77
N GLU A 71 -15.12 4.93 -9.71
CA GLU A 71 -14.38 4.41 -8.57
C GLU A 71 -14.25 2.90 -8.68
N CYS A 72 -13.04 2.39 -8.53
CA CYS A 72 -12.76 0.96 -8.56
C CYS A 72 -12.19 0.55 -7.20
N LEU A 73 -12.91 -0.32 -6.51
CA LEU A 73 -12.51 -0.76 -5.17
C LEU A 73 -11.30 -1.68 -5.24
N TRP A 74 -10.37 -1.51 -4.34
CA TRP A 74 -9.21 -2.39 -4.17
C TRP A 74 -9.34 -3.25 -2.91
N GLY A 75 -10.03 -2.74 -1.92
CA GLY A 75 -10.18 -3.42 -0.64
C GLY A 75 -10.79 -2.49 0.40
N ARG A 76 -10.43 -2.74 1.64
CA ARG A 76 -10.96 -1.94 2.74
C ARG A 76 -9.97 -1.82 3.88
N VAL A 77 -10.22 -0.89 4.78
CA VAL A 77 -9.42 -0.71 5.97
C VAL A 77 -9.90 -1.68 7.03
N LEU A 78 -9.00 -2.55 7.50
CA LEU A 78 -9.31 -3.49 8.57
C LEU A 78 -8.96 -2.91 9.93
N THR A 79 -7.81 -2.23 10.03
CA THR A 79 -7.35 -1.62 11.28
C THR A 79 -6.87 -0.21 10.97
N TRP A 80 -7.26 0.72 11.80
CA TRP A 80 -6.80 2.10 11.69
C TRP A 80 -6.36 2.59 13.06
N GLU A 81 -5.05 2.69 13.23
CA GLU A 81 -4.46 3.25 14.46
C GLU A 81 -3.59 4.42 14.05
N ARG A 82 -4.14 5.59 14.16
CA ARG A 82 -3.51 6.81 13.65
C ARG A 82 -2.06 6.92 14.11
N GLU A 83 -1.17 7.17 13.15
CA GLU A 83 0.26 7.35 13.34
C GLU A 83 0.99 6.08 13.81
N ARG A 84 0.33 4.95 13.88
CA ARG A 84 0.95 3.70 14.32
C ARG A 84 0.81 2.57 13.33
N ARG A 85 -0.40 2.34 12.84
CA ARG A 85 -0.63 1.13 12.06
C ARG A 85 -1.89 1.25 11.22
N VAL A 86 -1.81 0.80 10.00
CA VAL A 86 -2.99 0.58 9.17
C VAL A 86 -2.88 -0.81 8.58
N VAL A 87 -3.96 -1.57 8.65
CA VAL A 87 -4.03 -2.87 7.98
C VAL A 87 -5.11 -2.76 6.92
N LEU A 88 -4.74 -3.07 5.69
CA LEU A 88 -5.62 -2.96 4.54
C LEU A 88 -5.89 -4.36 3.99
N ALA A 89 -7.14 -4.65 3.66
CA ALA A 89 -7.45 -5.82 2.89
C ALA A 89 -7.10 -5.53 1.43
N TRP A 90 -6.24 -6.35 0.86
CA TRP A 90 -5.90 -6.26 -0.56
C TRP A 90 -6.71 -7.33 -1.26
N GLN A 91 -7.66 -6.89 -2.09
CA GLN A 91 -8.64 -7.79 -2.70
C GLN A 91 -8.58 -7.75 -4.24
N LEU A 92 -7.40 -7.52 -4.78
CA LEU A 92 -7.18 -7.62 -6.22
C LEU A 92 -6.59 -8.98 -6.55
N ASN A 93 -7.22 -9.70 -7.48
CA ASN A 93 -6.80 -11.05 -7.82
C ASN A 93 -5.61 -11.03 -8.80
N ALA A 94 -5.18 -12.20 -9.24
CA ALA A 94 -4.02 -12.32 -10.13
C ALA A 94 -4.25 -11.71 -11.52
N GLN A 95 -5.50 -11.42 -11.86
CA GLN A 95 -5.86 -10.73 -13.09
C GLN A 95 -6.10 -9.25 -12.85
N TRP A 96 -5.74 -8.75 -11.67
CA TRP A 96 -5.87 -7.35 -11.28
C TRP A 96 -7.33 -6.86 -11.32
N GLN A 97 -8.23 -7.72 -10.89
CA GLN A 97 -9.64 -7.41 -10.75
C GLN A 97 -10.04 -7.50 -9.28
N PHE A 98 -10.95 -6.66 -8.86
CA PHE A 98 -11.46 -6.73 -7.49
C PHE A 98 -12.25 -8.02 -7.30
N ASP A 99 -11.90 -8.75 -6.24
CA ASP A 99 -12.57 -10.00 -5.88
C ASP A 99 -12.89 -9.96 -4.38
N PRO A 100 -14.16 -9.76 -4.02
CA PRO A 100 -14.53 -9.64 -2.61
C PRO A 100 -14.31 -10.91 -1.80
N SER A 101 -14.10 -12.06 -2.46
CA SER A 101 -13.82 -13.31 -1.76
C SER A 101 -12.34 -13.50 -1.47
N LEU A 102 -11.48 -12.67 -2.06
CA LEU A 102 -10.05 -12.77 -1.84
C LEU A 102 -9.68 -12.03 -0.55
N HIS A 103 -8.92 -12.70 0.32
CA HIS A 103 -8.50 -12.11 1.58
C HIS A 103 -6.99 -12.17 1.74
N THR A 104 -6.33 -11.10 1.35
CA THR A 104 -4.93 -10.87 1.69
C THR A 104 -4.83 -9.56 2.46
N GLU A 105 -3.76 -9.36 3.20
CA GLU A 105 -3.62 -8.19 4.07
C GLU A 105 -2.31 -7.47 3.85
N VAL A 106 -2.38 -6.16 3.84
CA VAL A 106 -1.20 -5.30 3.82
C VAL A 106 -1.15 -4.59 5.17
N ASP A 107 -0.18 -4.95 5.99
CA ASP A 107 -0.02 -4.42 7.34
C ASP A 107 1.14 -3.42 7.31
N VAL A 108 0.85 -2.18 7.64
CA VAL A 108 1.84 -1.10 7.59
C VAL A 108 1.98 -0.50 8.98
N ARG A 109 3.19 -0.56 9.52
CA ARG A 109 3.49 -0.05 10.87
C ARG A 109 4.49 1.08 10.79
N SER A 110 4.21 2.14 11.54
CA SER A 110 5.09 3.30 11.64
C SER A 110 5.67 3.37 13.03
N THR A 111 6.99 3.58 13.12
CA THR A 111 7.69 3.70 14.38
C THR A 111 8.56 4.94 14.33
N ALA A 112 8.37 5.87 15.28
CA ALA A 112 9.21 7.05 15.37
C ALA A 112 10.59 6.62 15.87
N LEU A 113 11.63 6.89 15.10
CA LEU A 113 13.01 6.65 15.53
C LEU A 113 13.51 7.85 16.30
N ASP A 114 13.08 9.02 15.93
CA ASP A 114 13.29 10.27 16.65
C ASP A 114 12.23 11.27 16.16
N ALA A 115 12.35 12.53 16.53
CA ALA A 115 11.34 13.53 16.21
C ALA A 115 11.23 13.84 14.72
N ARG A 116 12.22 13.44 13.92
CA ARG A 116 12.29 13.77 12.49
C ARG A 116 12.46 12.57 11.59
N THR A 117 12.44 11.37 12.14
CA THR A 117 12.73 10.16 11.38
C THR A 117 11.78 9.06 11.78
N THR A 118 11.20 8.41 10.82
CA THR A 118 10.22 7.34 11.03
C THR A 118 10.59 6.11 10.23
N ARG A 119 10.49 4.94 10.86
CA ARG A 119 10.58 3.68 10.14
C ARG A 119 9.17 3.26 9.75
N VAL A 120 9.00 2.88 8.50
CA VAL A 120 7.74 2.35 7.98
C VAL A 120 7.99 0.93 7.52
N GLU A 121 7.28 -0.02 8.12
CA GLU A 121 7.42 -1.43 7.80
C GLU A 121 6.13 -1.94 7.20
N LEU A 122 6.23 -2.58 6.04
CA LEU A 122 5.09 -3.14 5.35
C LEU A 122 5.24 -4.64 5.23
N GLU A 123 4.16 -5.36 5.52
CA GLU A 123 4.09 -6.79 5.30
C GLU A 123 2.80 -7.10 4.53
N HIS A 124 2.93 -7.74 3.37
CA HIS A 124 1.79 -8.22 2.61
C HIS A 124 1.72 -9.72 2.82
N ARG A 125 0.68 -10.18 3.49
CA ARG A 125 0.53 -11.58 3.91
C ARG A 125 -0.80 -12.15 3.48
N GLY A 126 -0.97 -13.46 3.69
CA GLY A 126 -2.16 -14.17 3.26
C GLY A 126 -2.12 -14.54 1.79
N LEU A 127 -0.92 -14.59 1.21
CA LEU A 127 -0.76 -14.81 -0.23
C LEU A 127 -1.17 -16.21 -0.66
N GLU A 128 -1.31 -17.16 0.30
CA GLU A 128 -1.85 -18.47 0.01
C GLU A 128 -3.28 -18.41 -0.55
N ALA A 129 -3.96 -17.30 -0.32
CA ALA A 129 -5.30 -17.10 -0.90
C ALA A 129 -5.29 -17.06 -2.43
N TYR A 130 -4.12 -16.78 -3.04
CA TYR A 130 -3.98 -16.80 -4.48
C TYR A 130 -3.89 -18.21 -5.06
N GLY A 131 -3.77 -19.24 -4.22
CA GLY A 131 -3.70 -20.62 -4.69
C GLY A 131 -2.52 -20.86 -5.62
N ALA A 132 -2.79 -21.33 -6.82
CA ALA A 132 -1.74 -21.65 -7.78
C ALA A 132 -0.89 -20.43 -8.19
N ASP A 133 -1.42 -19.22 -8.02
CA ASP A 133 -0.72 -18.00 -8.38
C ASP A 133 0.10 -17.42 -7.20
N GLU A 134 0.15 -18.10 -6.09
CA GLU A 134 0.79 -17.58 -4.87
C GLU A 134 2.23 -17.10 -5.10
N LEU A 135 3.06 -17.93 -5.68
CA LEU A 135 4.45 -17.57 -5.90
C LEU A 135 4.64 -16.47 -6.93
N ALA A 136 3.82 -16.50 -7.98
CA ALA A 136 3.88 -15.45 -8.99
C ALA A 136 3.46 -14.09 -8.40
N MET A 137 2.46 -14.07 -7.54
CA MET A 137 2.01 -12.85 -6.90
C MET A 137 3.02 -12.36 -5.87
N ARG A 138 3.64 -13.28 -5.11
CA ARG A 138 4.72 -12.90 -4.21
C ARG A 138 5.85 -12.22 -4.97
N ASP A 139 6.24 -12.78 -6.11
CA ASP A 139 7.33 -12.22 -6.91
C ASP A 139 6.94 -10.84 -7.46
N ALA A 140 5.69 -10.69 -7.90
CA ALA A 140 5.21 -9.40 -8.39
C ALA A 140 5.20 -8.35 -7.28
N PHE A 141 4.68 -8.67 -6.10
CA PHE A 141 4.62 -7.72 -4.99
C PHE A 141 6.01 -7.37 -4.45
N GLY A 142 6.95 -8.29 -4.51
CA GLY A 142 8.31 -8.05 -4.04
C GLY A 142 9.26 -7.44 -5.08
N SER A 143 8.77 -7.22 -6.30
CA SER A 143 9.59 -6.71 -7.38
C SER A 143 9.80 -5.19 -7.28
N PRO A 144 10.69 -4.62 -8.10
CA PRO A 144 10.81 -3.16 -8.18
C PRO A 144 9.51 -2.45 -8.58
N ASN A 145 8.63 -3.13 -9.31
CA ASN A 145 7.32 -2.58 -9.67
C ASN A 145 6.27 -2.86 -8.59
N GLY A 146 6.62 -3.62 -7.57
CA GLY A 146 5.78 -3.89 -6.43
C GLY A 146 6.20 -3.06 -5.23
N TRP A 147 5.97 -3.59 -4.02
CA TRP A 147 6.22 -2.85 -2.79
C TRP A 147 7.67 -2.39 -2.65
N ASN A 148 8.64 -3.18 -3.13
CA ASN A 148 10.04 -2.79 -3.01
C ASN A 148 10.32 -1.43 -3.64
N GLY A 149 9.93 -1.24 -4.89
CA GLY A 149 10.14 0.03 -5.59
C GLY A 149 9.20 1.12 -5.14
N MET A 150 7.94 0.75 -4.86
CA MET A 150 6.94 1.73 -4.45
C MET A 150 7.25 2.36 -3.10
N LEU A 151 7.75 1.59 -2.13
CA LEU A 151 8.11 2.14 -0.83
C LEU A 151 9.37 2.99 -0.91
N ASP A 152 10.31 2.66 -1.80
CA ASP A 152 11.45 3.53 -2.03
C ASP A 152 11.00 4.87 -2.60
N HIS A 153 10.01 4.86 -3.48
CA HIS A 153 9.43 6.07 -4.03
C HIS A 153 8.70 6.87 -2.93
N PHE A 154 7.94 6.19 -2.10
CA PHE A 154 7.29 6.82 -0.95
C PHE A 154 8.33 7.50 -0.04
N ALA A 155 9.42 6.81 0.30
CA ALA A 155 10.45 7.36 1.15
C ALA A 155 11.13 8.58 0.52
N GLY A 156 11.36 8.53 -0.79
CA GLY A 156 11.96 9.65 -1.51
C GLY A 156 11.05 10.87 -1.59
N ARG A 157 9.73 10.64 -1.67
CA ARG A 157 8.77 11.74 -1.70
C ARG A 157 8.85 12.65 -0.50
N ARG A 158 9.20 12.11 0.66
CA ARG A 158 9.23 12.91 1.84
C ARG A 158 10.28 13.96 1.80
N ARG A 159 11.30 13.74 1.00
CA ARG A 159 12.44 14.62 0.99
C ARG A 159 12.31 15.75 0.00
N ARG A 160 11.29 15.68 -0.89
CA ARG A 160 11.15 16.69 -1.85
C ARG A 160 10.35 17.81 -1.38
N PRO A 161 10.77 19.01 -1.57
CA PRO A 161 9.92 20.14 -1.35
C PRO A 161 8.87 20.13 -2.42
N ARG A 162 7.71 20.67 -2.15
CA ARG A 162 6.75 20.68 -3.03
C ARG A 162 7.00 21.41 -4.19
N LEU A 163 6.87 20.89 -5.23
CA LEU A 163 6.94 21.54 -6.37
C LEU A 163 5.71 22.02 -6.73
N ALA A 164 5.72 23.07 -7.15
CA ALA A 164 4.56 23.55 -7.63
C ALA A 164 4.14 22.88 -8.77
N SER A 165 3.55 22.44 -9.05
CA SER A 165 3.23 22.02 -9.97
C SER A 165 2.53 21.69 -10.70
N ALA A 166 2.36 21.47 -11.03
CA ALA A 166 1.89 21.26 -11.80
C ALA A 166 0.97 20.73 -12.29
N ARG A 167 0.52 20.46 -12.45
CA ARG A 167 -0.25 20.09 -12.87
C ARG A 167 -0.72 19.53 -13.56
N ARG A 168 -1.30 19.13 -13.90
CA ARG A 168 -1.82 18.68 -14.59
C ARG A 168 -2.19 17.72 -14.58
N GLY A 169 -2.67 17.39 -14.53
CA GLY A 169 -3.05 16.50 -14.63
C GLY A 169 -3.50 15.53 -14.35
N CYS A 170 -3.78 14.82 -14.13
CA CYS A 170 -4.50 13.88 -13.98
C CYS A 170 -4.81 13.67 -13.69
#